data_52f199eca2767d03788050064e4d4fd4
#
_entry.id   52f199eca2767d03788050064e4d4fd4
#
_cell.length_a   1.000
_cell.length_b   1.000
_cell.length_c   1.000
_cell.angle_alpha   90.00
_cell.angle_beta   90.00
_cell.angle_gamma   90.00
#
_symmetry.space_group_name_H-M   'P 1'
#
loop_
_entity.id
_entity.type
_entity.pdbx_description
1 polymer ?
#
loop_
_entity_poly.entity_id
_entity_poly.type
_entity_poly.pdbx_seq_one_letter_code
_entity_poly.pdbx_strand_id
1 'polypeptide(L)'
;MLRRRPVSPLRRASPPTASSFIRSLDRPAKRQQYYVCKRLHFARFSSIVFRAKEASVRTEQTDRPSVTPSRLRRIGRFGIAERGSTRGRELTAGLSMFLATAYTVVVIPGMLSDAGLPHAAVTTCVIVVVALGTAAMGLFGNLPMVLAPGLGGVSLVAYTLVLDGNVDYPTAMGMVFWSGLAFLLLTIFGIRSLVARIIPASIRMAIGPAIGIFIAFVGFRSAGLTVAGKSSLELGDLASPAALMTLLGVVVLIALNARKVPGSFIIVIVAITIIGIPLGLTKLDGAPFGLPASPSGLLFHIDLIGSLSPHYLPYLFAFFASEFFSTTGVVMTVTDHIGQSAGTTTQIDPKRPFLVDSSSIMAGSLFGSPSVTTYAESAAGAEAGGRTGLSSLWAAACFAILLIATPLAGAIPSAATAPVVIVVGLTIVAGFRRIDSSDLTELLPAVIVLVCTLLWGNFGTGIAAGLLGYVLIKVCAGKWKDIHPGMWVMTPFLVYFFIAAA
;
A
#
# COMPACT_ATOMS: atom_id res chain seq x y z
N MET A 1 -75.45 22.86 -35.93
CA MET A 1 -74.59 23.55 -36.92
C MET A 1 -73.65 24.46 -36.15
N LEU A 2 -72.39 24.05 -35.91
CA LEU A 2 -71.34 24.90 -35.38
C LEU A 2 -70.07 24.63 -36.21
N ARG A 3 -69.68 25.65 -36.96
CA ARG A 3 -68.52 25.66 -37.86
C ARG A 3 -67.19 25.62 -37.06
N ARG A 4 -66.35 24.64 -37.31
CA ARG A 4 -64.94 24.58 -36.87
C ARG A 4 -64.11 25.50 -37.80
N ARG A 5 -63.33 26.42 -37.22
CA ARG A 5 -62.30 27.19 -37.93
C ARG A 5 -60.94 26.32 -37.91
N PRO A 6 -60.17 26.35 -38.98
CA PRO A 6 -58.94 25.65 -39.04
C PRO A 6 -57.84 26.41 -38.31
N VAL A 7 -56.95 25.65 -37.52
CA VAL A 7 -55.77 26.15 -36.85
C VAL A 7 -54.61 26.11 -37.83
N SER A 8 -53.94 27.23 -38.03
CA SER A 8 -52.73 27.35 -38.86
C SER A 8 -51.51 26.72 -38.18
N PRO A 9 -50.55 26.10 -38.91
CA PRO A 9 -49.39 25.43 -38.33
C PRO A 9 -48.34 26.44 -37.86
N LEU A 10 -47.94 26.31 -36.60
CA LEU A 10 -46.81 27.01 -36.00
C LEU A 10 -45.52 26.60 -36.70
N ARG A 11 -44.82 27.58 -37.32
CA ARG A 11 -43.45 27.43 -37.83
C ARG A 11 -42.51 27.08 -36.69
N ARG A 12 -41.85 25.90 -36.75
CA ARG A 12 -40.74 25.54 -35.90
C ARG A 12 -39.54 26.42 -36.24
N ALA A 13 -39.14 27.30 -35.33
CA ALA A 13 -37.87 27.98 -35.40
C ALA A 13 -36.74 26.98 -35.07
N SER A 14 -35.72 26.88 -35.91
CA SER A 14 -34.53 26.10 -35.69
C SER A 14 -33.74 26.65 -34.51
N PRO A 15 -33.10 25.80 -33.68
CA PRO A 15 -32.28 26.28 -32.55
C PRO A 15 -31.02 26.99 -33.08
N PRO A 16 -30.58 28.08 -32.41
CA PRO A 16 -29.39 28.81 -32.81
C PRO A 16 -28.13 27.97 -32.67
N THR A 17 -27.23 28.08 -33.64
CA THR A 17 -25.96 27.38 -33.65
C THR A 17 -25.03 27.89 -32.53
N ALA A 18 -24.21 27.01 -31.94
CA ALA A 18 -23.33 27.31 -30.82
C ALA A 18 -22.41 28.53 -31.03
N SER A 19 -22.11 28.89 -32.28
CA SER A 19 -21.26 30.05 -32.63
C SER A 19 -21.98 31.40 -32.46
N SER A 20 -23.32 31.45 -32.56
CA SER A 20 -24.10 32.68 -32.34
C SER A 20 -24.30 32.97 -30.85
N PHE A 21 -24.30 31.94 -30.01
CA PHE A 21 -24.47 32.07 -28.56
C PHE A 21 -23.19 32.63 -27.89
N ILE A 22 -22.00 32.25 -28.36
CA ILE A 22 -20.72 32.71 -27.81
C ILE A 22 -20.48 34.20 -28.04
N ARG A 23 -20.94 34.79 -29.18
CA ARG A 23 -20.81 36.23 -29.47
C ARG A 23 -21.72 37.14 -28.65
N SER A 24 -22.73 36.59 -27.98
CA SER A 24 -23.64 37.39 -27.16
C SER A 24 -23.18 37.58 -25.71
N LEU A 25 -22.03 36.97 -25.31
CA LEU A 25 -21.51 36.98 -23.94
C LEU A 25 -20.43 38.02 -23.68
N ASP A 26 -20.11 38.89 -24.65
CA ASP A 26 -19.00 39.86 -24.56
C ASP A 26 -19.35 41.15 -23.76
N ARG A 27 -20.46 41.20 -23.06
CA ARG A 27 -20.74 42.29 -22.11
C ARG A 27 -20.58 41.79 -20.66
N PRO A 28 -19.72 42.46 -19.85
CA PRO A 28 -19.37 41.98 -18.49
C PRO A 28 -20.57 41.79 -17.57
N ALA A 29 -21.63 42.57 -17.74
CA ALA A 29 -22.88 42.44 -16.96
C ALA A 29 -23.65 41.12 -17.22
N LYS A 30 -23.63 40.59 -18.46
CA LYS A 30 -24.30 39.33 -18.81
C LYS A 30 -23.50 38.09 -18.33
N ARG A 31 -22.18 38.19 -18.24
CA ARG A 31 -21.32 37.14 -17.68
C ARG A 31 -21.60 36.93 -16.19
N GLN A 32 -21.76 37.99 -15.45
CA GLN A 32 -22.09 37.93 -14.02
C GLN A 32 -23.47 37.33 -13.75
N GLN A 33 -24.46 37.69 -14.56
CA GLN A 33 -25.81 37.12 -14.48
C GLN A 33 -25.87 35.63 -14.83
N TYR A 34 -25.05 35.17 -15.80
CA TYR A 34 -24.92 33.75 -16.15
C TYR A 34 -24.32 32.91 -15.01
N TYR A 35 -23.29 33.42 -14.34
CA TYR A 35 -22.69 32.73 -13.20
C TYR A 35 -23.61 32.69 -11.98
N VAL A 36 -24.37 33.72 -11.72
CA VAL A 36 -25.36 33.75 -10.64
C VAL A 36 -26.52 32.78 -10.94
N CYS A 37 -27.02 32.75 -12.18
CA CYS A 37 -28.06 31.79 -12.59
C CYS A 37 -27.59 30.35 -12.54
N LYS A 38 -26.34 30.06 -12.94
CA LYS A 38 -25.74 28.73 -12.87
C LYS A 38 -25.53 28.27 -11.41
N ARG A 39 -25.15 29.18 -10.50
CA ARG A 39 -25.07 28.88 -9.05
C ARG A 39 -26.46 28.61 -8.44
N LEU A 40 -27.48 29.37 -8.80
CA LEU A 40 -28.84 29.16 -8.30
C LEU A 40 -29.47 27.87 -8.84
N HIS A 41 -29.22 27.52 -10.12
CA HIS A 41 -29.68 26.25 -10.70
C HIS A 41 -28.98 25.04 -10.08
N PHE A 42 -27.67 25.15 -9.83
CA PHE A 42 -26.88 24.06 -9.19
C PHE A 42 -27.31 23.86 -7.73
N ALA A 43 -27.56 24.95 -6.99
CA ALA A 43 -28.06 24.87 -5.61
C ALA A 43 -29.50 24.29 -5.54
N ARG A 44 -30.38 24.64 -6.48
CA ARG A 44 -31.73 24.05 -6.59
C ARG A 44 -31.68 22.58 -7.02
N PHE A 45 -30.83 22.22 -7.98
CA PHE A 45 -30.70 20.84 -8.42
C PHE A 45 -30.11 19.97 -7.30
N SER A 46 -29.11 20.46 -6.57
CA SER A 46 -28.54 19.79 -5.39
C SER A 46 -29.58 19.58 -4.29
N SER A 47 -30.46 20.59 -4.01
CA SER A 47 -31.50 20.47 -2.98
C SER A 47 -32.65 19.53 -3.39
N ILE A 48 -32.95 19.42 -4.68
CA ILE A 48 -33.96 18.47 -5.20
C ILE A 48 -33.44 17.06 -5.15
N VAL A 49 -32.16 16.83 -5.54
CA VAL A 49 -31.48 15.51 -5.45
C VAL A 49 -31.35 15.08 -4.00
N PHE A 50 -31.01 16.00 -3.08
CA PHE A 50 -30.92 15.71 -1.65
C PHE A 50 -32.29 15.34 -1.05
N ARG A 51 -33.35 16.10 -1.36
CA ARG A 51 -34.74 15.78 -0.91
C ARG A 51 -35.28 14.49 -1.53
N ALA A 52 -34.97 14.21 -2.81
CA ALA A 52 -35.35 12.94 -3.43
C ALA A 52 -34.65 11.74 -2.77
N LYS A 53 -33.38 11.91 -2.36
CA LYS A 53 -32.63 10.90 -1.63
C LYS A 53 -33.15 10.70 -0.21
N GLU A 54 -33.52 11.76 0.50
CA GLU A 54 -34.18 11.66 1.82
C GLU A 54 -35.58 11.04 1.74
N ALA A 55 -36.36 11.33 0.68
CA ALA A 55 -37.66 10.72 0.49
C ALA A 55 -37.55 9.21 0.15
N SER A 56 -36.55 8.79 -0.65
CA SER A 56 -36.32 7.38 -0.95
C SER A 56 -35.86 6.61 0.28
N VAL A 57 -35.04 7.23 1.14
CA VAL A 57 -34.58 6.62 2.41
C VAL A 57 -35.75 6.49 3.42
N ARG A 58 -36.72 7.43 3.43
CA ARG A 58 -37.87 7.32 4.31
C ARG A 58 -38.88 6.27 3.85
N THR A 59 -39.08 6.07 2.54
CA THR A 59 -39.99 5.02 2.01
C THR A 59 -39.42 3.60 2.21
N GLU A 60 -38.08 3.43 2.20
CA GLU A 60 -37.46 2.13 2.49
C GLU A 60 -37.47 1.76 3.98
N GLN A 61 -37.66 2.72 4.89
CA GLN A 61 -37.69 2.47 6.34
C GLN A 61 -39.06 1.99 6.86
N THR A 62 -40.17 2.17 6.08
CA THR A 62 -41.51 1.79 6.54
C THR A 62 -41.95 0.39 6.15
N ASP A 63 -41.17 -0.32 5.29
CA ASP A 63 -41.59 -1.66 4.80
C ASP A 63 -40.62 -2.81 5.25
N ARG A 64 -39.92 -2.62 6.39
CA ARG A 64 -39.19 -3.75 6.97
C ARG A 64 -40.11 -4.56 7.88
N PRO A 65 -40.39 -5.83 7.55
CA PRO A 65 -41.12 -6.70 8.47
C PRO A 65 -40.33 -6.77 9.78
N SER A 66 -41.02 -6.57 10.90
CA SER A 66 -40.50 -6.76 12.25
C SER A 66 -39.98 -8.19 12.38
N VAL A 67 -38.66 -8.35 12.27
CA VAL A 67 -38.01 -9.65 12.51
C VAL A 67 -38.11 -9.92 13.99
N THR A 68 -39.03 -10.78 14.35
CA THR A 68 -39.13 -11.41 15.68
C THR A 68 -37.75 -12.01 16.02
N PRO A 69 -37.20 -11.80 17.22
CA PRO A 69 -35.92 -12.40 17.61
C PRO A 69 -36.10 -13.91 17.81
N SER A 70 -36.07 -14.66 16.69
CA SER A 70 -36.10 -16.10 16.73
C SER A 70 -34.72 -16.65 16.93
N ARG A 71 -34.50 -17.24 18.10
CA ARG A 71 -33.47 -18.20 18.50
C ARG A 71 -32.03 -17.67 18.43
N LEU A 72 -31.40 -17.64 19.59
CA LEU A 72 -29.95 -17.69 19.82
C LEU A 72 -29.27 -18.69 18.85
N ARG A 73 -29.07 -18.25 17.62
CA ARG A 73 -28.22 -18.94 16.66
C ARG A 73 -26.81 -18.80 17.23
N ARG A 74 -26.15 -19.90 17.56
CA ARG A 74 -24.77 -19.94 18.00
C ARG A 74 -23.99 -18.98 17.08
N ILE A 75 -23.62 -17.81 17.61
CA ILE A 75 -22.80 -16.82 16.93
C ILE A 75 -21.48 -17.53 16.63
N GLY A 76 -21.24 -17.89 15.39
CA GLY A 76 -19.96 -18.45 14.99
C GLY A 76 -18.87 -17.42 15.28
N ARG A 77 -17.69 -17.85 15.74
CA ARG A 77 -16.55 -17.01 16.16
C ARG A 77 -16.26 -15.82 15.20
N PHE A 78 -16.57 -15.93 13.92
CA PHE A 78 -16.30 -14.93 12.88
C PHE A 78 -17.50 -14.06 12.50
N GLY A 79 -18.73 -14.41 12.90
CA GLY A 79 -19.93 -13.65 12.51
C GLY A 79 -20.18 -13.63 10.99
N ILE A 80 -19.92 -14.72 10.26
CA ILE A 80 -19.94 -14.78 8.79
C ILE A 80 -21.31 -14.37 8.22
N ALA A 81 -22.39 -14.95 8.77
CA ALA A 81 -23.75 -14.66 8.32
C ALA A 81 -24.19 -13.24 8.66
N GLU A 82 -23.74 -12.69 9.78
CA GLU A 82 -24.03 -11.33 10.25
C GLU A 82 -23.38 -10.28 9.36
N ARG A 83 -22.20 -10.60 8.81
CA ARG A 83 -21.49 -9.74 7.86
C ARG A 83 -21.88 -10.00 6.40
N GLY A 84 -22.94 -10.78 6.15
CA GLY A 84 -23.47 -11.05 4.79
C GLY A 84 -22.54 -11.88 3.91
N SER A 85 -21.67 -12.73 4.52
CA SER A 85 -20.76 -13.62 3.79
C SER A 85 -21.17 -15.10 3.91
N THR A 86 -20.47 -15.96 3.19
CA THR A 86 -20.61 -17.41 3.23
C THR A 86 -19.24 -18.07 3.31
N ARG A 87 -19.15 -19.31 3.81
CA ARG A 87 -17.86 -20.03 3.87
C ARG A 87 -17.18 -20.15 2.50
N GLY A 88 -17.94 -20.34 1.43
CA GLY A 88 -17.39 -20.40 0.06
C GLY A 88 -16.79 -19.06 -0.37
N ARG A 89 -17.46 -17.93 -0.09
CA ARG A 89 -16.92 -16.58 -0.37
C ARG A 89 -15.66 -16.29 0.44
N GLU A 90 -15.63 -16.69 1.72
CA GLU A 90 -14.43 -16.52 2.55
C GLU A 90 -13.24 -17.35 2.03
N LEU A 91 -13.50 -18.59 1.53
CA LEU A 91 -12.46 -19.40 0.89
C LEU A 91 -11.95 -18.73 -0.39
N THR A 92 -12.87 -18.31 -1.29
CA THR A 92 -12.48 -17.61 -2.53
C THR A 92 -11.69 -16.35 -2.25
N ALA A 93 -12.10 -15.58 -1.24
CA ALA A 93 -11.39 -14.38 -0.81
C ALA A 93 -10.00 -14.70 -0.26
N GLY A 94 -9.87 -15.75 0.55
CA GLY A 94 -8.58 -16.21 1.08
C GLY A 94 -7.62 -16.64 -0.04
N LEU A 95 -8.11 -17.40 -1.01
CA LEU A 95 -7.33 -17.79 -2.19
C LEU A 95 -6.94 -16.58 -3.04
N SER A 96 -7.84 -15.62 -3.23
CA SER A 96 -7.54 -14.39 -3.97
C SER A 96 -6.44 -13.56 -3.29
N MET A 97 -6.50 -13.41 -1.97
CA MET A 97 -5.45 -12.74 -1.19
C MET A 97 -4.11 -13.47 -1.29
N PHE A 98 -4.14 -14.81 -1.12
CA PHE A 98 -2.93 -15.62 -1.26
C PHE A 98 -2.29 -15.44 -2.64
N LEU A 99 -3.06 -15.58 -3.73
CA LEU A 99 -2.56 -15.43 -5.09
C LEU A 99 -2.02 -14.00 -5.37
N ALA A 100 -2.61 -12.99 -4.75
CA ALA A 100 -2.16 -11.61 -4.90
C ALA A 100 -0.86 -11.31 -4.14
N THR A 101 -0.57 -12.03 -3.04
CA THR A 101 0.55 -11.74 -2.14
C THR A 101 1.64 -12.81 -2.12
N ALA A 102 1.42 -13.98 -2.72
CA ALA A 102 2.38 -15.09 -2.67
C ALA A 102 3.75 -14.79 -3.30
N TYR A 103 3.83 -13.77 -4.17
CA TYR A 103 5.09 -13.30 -4.71
C TYR A 103 6.08 -12.85 -3.61
N THR A 104 5.58 -12.41 -2.46
CA THR A 104 6.40 -11.94 -1.33
C THR A 104 7.34 -13.01 -0.79
N VAL A 105 6.90 -14.28 -0.84
CA VAL A 105 7.69 -15.44 -0.39
C VAL A 105 8.94 -15.67 -1.23
N VAL A 106 8.98 -15.12 -2.43
CA VAL A 106 10.13 -15.23 -3.34
C VAL A 106 10.92 -13.92 -3.40
N VAL A 107 10.22 -12.81 -3.54
CA VAL A 107 10.83 -11.48 -3.68
C VAL A 107 11.60 -11.07 -2.42
N ILE A 108 11.00 -11.25 -1.25
CA ILE A 108 11.60 -10.79 0.02
C ILE A 108 12.88 -11.55 0.37
N PRO A 109 12.92 -12.90 0.29
CA PRO A 109 14.18 -13.62 0.47
C PRO A 109 15.26 -13.21 -0.54
N GLY A 110 14.89 -12.95 -1.79
CA GLY A 110 15.82 -12.42 -2.79
C GLY A 110 16.48 -11.13 -2.33
N MET A 111 15.67 -10.13 -1.92
CA MET A 111 16.17 -8.84 -1.45
C MET A 111 17.07 -8.94 -0.22
N LEU A 112 16.72 -9.80 0.74
CA LEU A 112 17.54 -10.02 1.95
C LEU A 112 18.81 -10.83 1.64
N SER A 113 18.77 -11.69 0.62
CA SER A 113 19.96 -12.42 0.16
C SER A 113 20.95 -11.52 -0.57
N ASP A 114 20.49 -10.48 -1.27
CA ASP A 114 21.37 -9.46 -1.83
C ASP A 114 22.21 -8.77 -0.73
N ALA A 115 21.66 -8.67 0.49
CA ALA A 115 22.33 -8.17 1.68
C ALA A 115 23.19 -9.23 2.42
N GLY A 116 23.42 -10.40 1.81
CA GLY A 116 24.30 -11.45 2.33
C GLY A 116 23.64 -12.48 3.26
N LEU A 117 22.31 -12.44 3.42
CA LEU A 117 21.60 -13.40 4.26
C LEU A 117 21.35 -14.73 3.54
N PRO A 118 21.37 -15.89 4.25
CA PRO A 118 21.15 -17.19 3.63
C PRO A 118 19.71 -17.34 3.11
N HIS A 119 19.56 -17.38 1.77
CA HIS A 119 18.28 -17.39 1.06
C HIS A 119 17.26 -18.41 1.60
N ALA A 120 17.68 -19.66 1.79
CA ALA A 120 16.80 -20.73 2.23
C ALA A 120 16.26 -20.52 3.66
N ALA A 121 17.10 -20.04 4.59
CA ALA A 121 16.71 -19.73 5.96
C ALA A 121 15.74 -18.52 5.99
N VAL A 122 16.04 -17.45 5.23
CA VAL A 122 15.17 -16.29 5.10
C VAL A 122 13.82 -16.67 4.50
N THR A 123 13.79 -17.53 3.48
CA THR A 123 12.53 -18.02 2.87
C THR A 123 11.66 -18.72 3.93
N THR A 124 12.27 -19.57 4.77
CA THR A 124 11.54 -20.22 5.87
C THR A 124 10.99 -19.20 6.86
N CYS A 125 11.81 -18.22 7.30
CA CYS A 125 11.37 -17.15 8.19
C CYS A 125 10.20 -16.38 7.60
N VAL A 126 10.28 -15.94 6.34
CA VAL A 126 9.25 -15.18 5.65
C VAL A 126 7.93 -15.95 5.59
N ILE A 127 7.95 -17.23 5.16
CA ILE A 127 6.73 -18.05 5.09
C ILE A 127 6.09 -18.18 6.47
N VAL A 128 6.89 -18.47 7.51
CA VAL A 128 6.41 -18.63 8.89
C VAL A 128 5.76 -17.36 9.39
N VAL A 129 6.41 -16.20 9.25
CA VAL A 129 5.85 -14.94 9.78
C VAL A 129 4.63 -14.48 8.99
N VAL A 130 4.58 -14.72 7.67
CA VAL A 130 3.42 -14.43 6.83
C VAL A 130 2.23 -15.31 7.25
N ALA A 131 2.44 -16.61 7.42
CA ALA A 131 1.39 -17.53 7.85
C ALA A 131 0.88 -17.19 9.25
N LEU A 132 1.77 -16.99 10.23
CA LEU A 132 1.41 -16.67 11.61
C LEU A 132 0.77 -15.29 11.75
N GLY A 133 1.34 -14.24 11.13
CA GLY A 133 0.81 -12.89 11.16
C GLY A 133 -0.58 -12.80 10.50
N THR A 134 -0.75 -13.45 9.34
CA THR A 134 -2.03 -13.52 8.65
C THR A 134 -3.07 -14.32 9.45
N ALA A 135 -2.67 -15.42 10.08
CA ALA A 135 -3.54 -16.18 10.98
C ALA A 135 -3.93 -15.35 12.22
N ALA A 136 -2.99 -14.62 12.82
CA ALA A 136 -3.27 -13.72 13.93
C ALA A 136 -4.28 -12.63 13.53
N MET A 137 -4.15 -12.04 12.33
CA MET A 137 -5.11 -11.09 11.81
C MET A 137 -6.49 -11.72 11.64
N GLY A 138 -6.57 -12.94 11.14
CA GLY A 138 -7.81 -13.70 11.04
C GLY A 138 -8.47 -13.95 12.41
N LEU A 139 -7.69 -14.37 13.39
CA LEU A 139 -8.18 -14.79 14.71
C LEU A 139 -8.52 -13.61 15.63
N PHE A 140 -7.70 -12.57 15.65
CA PHE A 140 -7.82 -11.46 16.60
C PHE A 140 -8.36 -10.19 15.95
N GLY A 141 -7.96 -9.88 14.71
CA GLY A 141 -8.45 -8.74 13.93
C GLY A 141 -9.82 -8.99 13.31
N ASN A 142 -10.13 -10.25 13.00
CA ASN A 142 -11.35 -10.70 12.32
C ASN A 142 -11.65 -9.92 11.04
N LEU A 143 -10.62 -9.68 10.23
CA LEU A 143 -10.68 -8.99 8.92
C LEU A 143 -9.99 -9.82 7.84
N PRO A 144 -10.44 -9.72 6.57
CA PRO A 144 -9.81 -10.36 5.42
C PRO A 144 -8.56 -9.58 5.00
N MET A 145 -7.46 -9.80 5.72
CA MET A 145 -6.20 -9.12 5.46
C MET A 145 -5.03 -10.09 5.55
N VAL A 146 -4.04 -9.93 4.68
CA VAL A 146 -2.75 -10.64 4.70
C VAL A 146 -1.69 -9.74 5.30
N LEU A 147 -0.88 -10.31 6.17
CA LEU A 147 0.33 -9.70 6.70
C LEU A 147 1.55 -10.35 6.06
N ALA A 148 2.46 -9.54 5.58
CA ALA A 148 3.75 -9.98 5.05
C ALA A 148 4.81 -8.92 5.32
N PRO A 149 6.11 -9.24 5.20
CA PRO A 149 7.15 -8.23 5.33
C PRO A 149 6.99 -7.12 4.30
N GLY A 150 6.85 -5.87 4.76
CA GLY A 150 6.64 -4.71 3.90
C GLY A 150 7.84 -4.46 3.00
N LEU A 151 7.64 -4.41 1.68
CA LEU A 151 8.74 -4.22 0.72
C LEU A 151 9.58 -2.97 1.02
N GLY A 152 8.95 -1.88 1.51
CA GLY A 152 9.66 -0.67 1.93
C GLY A 152 10.59 -0.92 3.11
N GLY A 153 10.09 -1.54 4.18
CA GLY A 153 10.89 -1.88 5.36
C GLY A 153 11.99 -2.89 5.04
N VAL A 154 11.67 -3.92 4.23
CA VAL A 154 12.67 -4.89 3.74
C VAL A 154 13.77 -4.20 2.95
N SER A 155 13.41 -3.29 2.02
CA SER A 155 14.38 -2.55 1.22
C SER A 155 15.27 -1.66 2.07
N LEU A 156 14.72 -1.02 3.09
CA LEU A 156 15.48 -0.19 4.02
C LEU A 156 16.50 -1.04 4.79
N VAL A 157 16.08 -2.22 5.28
CA VAL A 157 16.99 -3.14 5.96
C VAL A 157 18.08 -3.65 5.02
N ALA A 158 17.67 -4.24 3.88
CA ALA A 158 18.59 -4.93 2.99
C ALA A 158 19.59 -3.98 2.33
N TYR A 159 19.09 -2.92 1.70
CA TYR A 159 19.93 -2.08 0.84
C TYR A 159 20.49 -0.88 1.60
N THR A 160 19.66 -0.15 2.35
CA THR A 160 20.11 1.09 2.99
C THR A 160 20.94 0.84 4.25
N LEU A 161 20.52 -0.11 5.12
CA LEU A 161 21.20 -0.33 6.39
C LEU A 161 22.34 -1.36 6.25
N VAL A 162 22.04 -2.54 5.72
CA VAL A 162 23.02 -3.62 5.72
C VAL A 162 24.02 -3.45 4.57
N LEU A 163 23.54 -3.28 3.33
CA LEU A 163 24.43 -3.27 2.16
C LEU A 163 25.21 -1.95 2.04
N ASP A 164 24.53 -0.80 2.08
CA ASP A 164 25.13 0.52 1.86
C ASP A 164 25.65 1.14 3.16
N GLY A 165 24.95 0.94 4.29
CA GLY A 165 25.25 1.55 5.58
C GLY A 165 26.18 0.74 6.48
N ASN A 166 26.57 -0.48 6.10
CA ASN A 166 27.37 -1.41 6.90
C ASN A 166 26.85 -1.62 8.33
N VAL A 167 25.52 -1.57 8.50
CA VAL A 167 24.85 -1.85 9.77
C VAL A 167 24.61 -3.34 9.89
N ASP A 168 25.01 -3.93 10.99
CA ASP A 168 24.75 -5.35 11.23
C ASP A 168 23.26 -5.67 11.22
N TYR A 169 22.91 -6.82 10.62
CA TYR A 169 21.52 -7.26 10.53
C TYR A 169 20.80 -7.32 11.89
N PRO A 170 21.40 -7.81 12.99
CA PRO A 170 20.79 -7.77 14.32
C PRO A 170 20.42 -6.37 14.79
N THR A 171 21.26 -5.38 14.53
CA THR A 171 21.00 -3.97 14.86
C THR A 171 19.85 -3.40 14.03
N ALA A 172 19.79 -3.73 12.72
CA ALA A 172 18.67 -3.37 11.87
C ALA A 172 17.35 -4.00 12.36
N MET A 173 17.36 -5.27 12.79
CA MET A 173 16.19 -5.91 13.38
C MET A 173 15.77 -5.27 14.71
N GLY A 174 16.74 -4.80 15.52
CA GLY A 174 16.46 -3.99 16.71
C GLY A 174 15.69 -2.71 16.42
N MET A 175 16.06 -2.00 15.35
CA MET A 175 15.34 -0.80 14.91
C MET A 175 13.89 -1.13 14.50
N VAL A 176 13.68 -2.23 13.76
CA VAL A 176 12.33 -2.69 13.38
C VAL A 176 11.51 -3.02 14.61
N PHE A 177 12.09 -3.71 15.60
CA PHE A 177 11.43 -4.04 16.85
C PHE A 177 10.95 -2.78 17.59
N TRP A 178 11.83 -1.79 17.79
CA TRP A 178 11.49 -0.55 18.47
C TRP A 178 10.43 0.27 17.72
N SER A 179 10.47 0.28 16.39
CA SER A 179 9.44 0.89 15.56
C SER A 179 8.08 0.22 15.80
N GLY A 180 8.04 -1.13 15.80
CA GLY A 180 6.84 -1.90 16.09
C GLY A 180 6.30 -1.65 17.50
N LEU A 181 7.20 -1.57 18.50
CA LEU A 181 6.84 -1.27 19.88
C LEU A 181 6.26 0.15 20.01
N ALA A 182 6.89 1.14 19.38
CA ALA A 182 6.36 2.51 19.36
C ALA A 182 4.95 2.54 18.76
N PHE A 183 4.74 1.83 17.64
CA PHE A 183 3.44 1.73 17.00
C PHE A 183 2.40 1.03 17.90
N LEU A 184 2.79 -0.06 18.58
CA LEU A 184 1.94 -0.78 19.53
C LEU A 184 1.50 0.14 20.67
N LEU A 185 2.44 0.85 21.30
CA LEU A 185 2.15 1.77 22.39
C LEU A 185 1.20 2.91 21.93
N LEU A 186 1.44 3.52 20.79
CA LEU A 186 0.55 4.55 20.24
C LEU A 186 -0.87 4.02 19.98
N THR A 187 -0.98 2.75 19.58
CA THR A 187 -2.27 2.11 19.34
C THR A 187 -3.00 1.80 20.67
N ILE A 188 -2.28 1.31 21.68
CA ILE A 188 -2.85 1.03 23.02
C ILE A 188 -3.36 2.31 23.66
N PHE A 189 -2.54 3.37 23.66
CA PHE A 189 -2.89 4.66 24.29
C PHE A 189 -3.84 5.52 23.45
N GLY A 190 -4.18 5.13 22.21
CA GLY A 190 -5.10 5.87 21.35
C GLY A 190 -4.53 7.18 20.81
N ILE A 191 -3.23 7.41 20.92
CA ILE A 191 -2.54 8.66 20.52
C ILE A 191 -2.29 8.70 18.98
N ARG A 192 -2.63 7.64 18.29
CA ARG A 192 -2.41 7.49 16.84
C ARG A 192 -2.96 8.66 16.00
N SER A 193 -4.16 9.15 16.33
CA SER A 193 -4.76 10.29 15.62
C SER A 193 -3.98 11.60 15.82
N LEU A 194 -3.32 11.76 16.96
CA LEU A 194 -2.46 12.91 17.24
C LEU A 194 -1.21 12.89 16.35
N VAL A 195 -0.51 11.75 16.31
CA VAL A 195 0.69 11.59 15.45
C VAL A 195 0.34 11.81 13.97
N ALA A 196 -0.80 11.27 13.52
CA ALA A 196 -1.26 11.48 12.16
C ALA A 196 -1.56 12.96 11.81
N ARG A 197 -1.84 13.82 12.80
CA ARG A 197 -2.07 15.26 12.60
C ARG A 197 -0.80 16.09 12.56
N ILE A 198 0.29 15.62 13.20
CA ILE A 198 1.57 16.36 13.24
C ILE A 198 2.19 16.39 11.85
N ILE A 199 2.19 15.27 11.13
CA ILE A 199 2.81 15.18 9.81
C ILE A 199 1.86 15.76 8.74
N PRO A 200 2.34 16.71 7.91
CA PRO A 200 1.54 17.34 6.85
C PRO A 200 0.90 16.33 5.91
N ALA A 201 -0.31 16.63 5.43
CA ALA A 201 -1.07 15.71 4.57
C ALA A 201 -0.32 15.39 3.27
N SER A 202 0.34 16.37 2.67
CA SER A 202 1.14 16.22 1.45
C SER A 202 2.30 15.23 1.65
N ILE A 203 3.02 15.35 2.77
CA ILE A 203 4.12 14.41 3.10
C ILE A 203 3.57 13.00 3.35
N ARG A 204 2.48 12.85 4.12
CA ARG A 204 1.85 11.55 4.34
C ARG A 204 1.45 10.85 3.04
N MET A 205 0.92 11.62 2.08
CA MET A 205 0.55 11.10 0.76
C MET A 205 1.77 10.82 -0.12
N ALA A 206 2.92 11.46 0.11
CA ALA A 206 4.15 11.26 -0.63
C ALA A 206 4.97 10.04 -0.15
N ILE A 207 4.81 9.62 1.11
CA ILE A 207 5.56 8.48 1.69
C ILE A 207 5.37 7.21 0.85
N GLY A 208 4.13 6.83 0.56
CA GLY A 208 3.85 5.66 -0.26
C GLY A 208 4.53 5.72 -1.64
N PRO A 209 4.28 6.75 -2.45
CA PRO A 209 4.97 6.96 -3.72
C PRO A 209 6.50 6.98 -3.64
N ALA A 210 7.09 7.54 -2.57
CA ALA A 210 8.53 7.53 -2.37
C ALA A 210 9.07 6.10 -2.15
N ILE A 211 8.38 5.31 -1.34
CA ILE A 211 8.69 3.90 -1.16
C ILE A 211 8.51 3.15 -2.49
N GLY A 212 7.45 3.44 -3.22
CA GLY A 212 7.17 2.80 -4.51
C GLY A 212 8.27 3.05 -5.54
N ILE A 213 8.74 4.30 -5.69
CA ILE A 213 9.81 4.62 -6.64
C ILE A 213 11.15 3.98 -6.22
N PHE A 214 11.41 3.93 -4.90
CA PHE A 214 12.59 3.25 -4.36
C PHE A 214 12.56 1.74 -4.65
N ILE A 215 11.43 1.08 -4.40
CA ILE A 215 11.26 -0.35 -4.71
C ILE A 215 11.43 -0.60 -6.21
N ALA A 216 10.82 0.22 -7.07
CA ALA A 216 10.98 0.08 -8.51
C ALA A 216 12.47 0.23 -8.92
N PHE A 217 13.18 1.20 -8.35
CA PHE A 217 14.61 1.39 -8.56
C PHE A 217 15.43 0.15 -8.17
N VAL A 218 15.15 -0.44 -6.98
CA VAL A 218 15.76 -1.69 -6.56
C VAL A 218 15.50 -2.80 -7.57
N GLY A 219 14.27 -2.91 -8.09
CA GLY A 219 13.93 -3.87 -9.13
C GLY A 219 14.74 -3.67 -10.42
N PHE A 220 14.95 -2.44 -10.87
CA PHE A 220 15.80 -2.13 -12.01
C PHE A 220 17.27 -2.53 -11.76
N ARG A 221 17.78 -2.29 -10.56
CA ARG A 221 19.15 -2.65 -10.16
C ARG A 221 19.33 -4.17 -10.08
N SER A 222 18.43 -4.89 -9.44
CA SER A 222 18.51 -6.36 -9.30
C SER A 222 18.37 -7.10 -10.64
N ALA A 223 17.70 -6.49 -11.61
CA ALA A 223 17.60 -6.98 -12.98
C ALA A 223 18.86 -6.73 -13.83
N GLY A 224 19.83 -5.96 -13.31
CA GLY A 224 20.98 -5.51 -14.11
C GLY A 224 20.62 -4.48 -15.20
N LEU A 225 19.42 -3.88 -15.15
CA LEU A 225 19.00 -2.83 -16.07
C LEU A 225 19.68 -1.49 -15.75
N THR A 226 20.05 -1.29 -14.49
CA THR A 226 20.84 -0.16 -14.03
C THR A 226 22.02 -0.67 -13.21
N VAL A 227 23.21 -0.12 -13.44
CA VAL A 227 24.45 -0.47 -12.74
C VAL A 227 25.09 0.78 -12.16
N ALA A 228 25.91 0.61 -11.11
CA ALA A 228 26.68 1.69 -10.56
C ALA A 228 27.80 2.05 -11.54
N GLY A 229 27.76 3.25 -12.12
CA GLY A 229 28.84 3.81 -12.92
C GLY A 229 29.87 4.56 -12.09
N LYS A 230 30.89 5.10 -12.73
CA LYS A 230 32.00 5.81 -12.07
C LYS A 230 31.58 7.06 -11.31
N SER A 231 30.53 7.73 -11.70
CA SER A 231 30.04 8.96 -11.10
C SER A 231 28.51 9.05 -10.99
N SER A 232 27.78 8.10 -11.56
CA SER A 232 26.33 8.08 -11.57
C SER A 232 25.80 6.68 -11.90
N LEU A 233 24.48 6.52 -11.97
CA LEU A 233 23.84 5.32 -12.49
C LEU A 233 24.03 5.26 -14.01
N GLU A 234 24.43 4.11 -14.50
CA GLU A 234 24.59 3.81 -15.92
C GLU A 234 23.59 2.73 -16.35
N LEU A 235 23.25 2.71 -17.63
CA LEU A 235 22.46 1.63 -18.21
C LEU A 235 23.30 0.35 -18.21
N GLY A 236 22.72 -0.73 -17.70
CA GLY A 236 23.31 -2.05 -17.77
C GLY A 236 23.25 -2.66 -19.18
N ASP A 237 23.72 -3.89 -19.31
CA ASP A 237 23.62 -4.64 -20.55
C ASP A 237 22.17 -5.07 -20.81
N LEU A 238 21.44 -4.25 -21.58
CA LEU A 238 20.05 -4.53 -21.94
C LEU A 238 19.90 -5.73 -22.90
N ALA A 239 20.98 -6.18 -23.53
CA ALA A 239 20.98 -7.36 -24.40
C ALA A 239 21.17 -8.68 -23.61
N SER A 240 21.50 -8.61 -22.34
CA SER A 240 21.64 -9.80 -21.50
C SER A 240 20.31 -10.57 -21.41
N PRO A 241 20.33 -11.92 -21.40
CA PRO A 241 19.11 -12.72 -21.27
C PRO A 241 18.28 -12.37 -20.03
N ALA A 242 18.94 -12.02 -18.92
CA ALA A 242 18.27 -11.62 -17.67
C ALA A 242 17.51 -10.29 -17.83
N ALA A 243 18.14 -9.28 -18.45
CA ALA A 243 17.52 -7.97 -18.71
C ALA A 243 16.33 -8.10 -19.66
N LEU A 244 16.48 -8.86 -20.76
CA LEU A 244 15.41 -9.08 -21.73
C LEU A 244 14.22 -9.82 -21.11
N MET A 245 14.46 -10.86 -20.30
CA MET A 245 13.40 -11.59 -19.60
C MET A 245 12.70 -10.68 -18.59
N THR A 246 13.42 -9.83 -17.89
CA THR A 246 12.83 -8.86 -16.97
C THR A 246 11.95 -7.85 -17.70
N LEU A 247 12.42 -7.25 -18.78
CA LEU A 247 11.62 -6.29 -19.57
C LEU A 247 10.37 -6.93 -20.16
N LEU A 248 10.49 -8.14 -20.73
CA LEU A 248 9.34 -8.91 -21.19
C LEU A 248 8.36 -9.20 -20.05
N GLY A 249 8.88 -9.61 -18.90
CA GLY A 249 8.09 -9.86 -17.70
C GLY A 249 7.30 -8.65 -17.21
N VAL A 250 7.91 -7.45 -17.21
CA VAL A 250 7.23 -6.19 -16.88
C VAL A 250 6.06 -5.94 -17.83
N VAL A 251 6.28 -6.06 -19.15
CA VAL A 251 5.22 -5.84 -20.15
C VAL A 251 4.08 -6.85 -19.98
N VAL A 252 4.40 -8.13 -19.84
CA VAL A 252 3.41 -9.19 -19.66
C VAL A 252 2.62 -8.99 -18.35
N LEU A 253 3.32 -8.64 -17.26
CA LEU A 253 2.68 -8.41 -15.96
C LEU A 253 1.73 -7.21 -15.99
N ILE A 254 2.11 -6.10 -16.65
CA ILE A 254 1.23 -4.95 -16.84
C ILE A 254 -0.01 -5.35 -17.67
N ALA A 255 0.18 -6.13 -18.74
CA ALA A 255 -0.92 -6.60 -19.58
C ALA A 255 -1.90 -7.52 -18.81
N LEU A 256 -1.38 -8.45 -17.98
CA LEU A 256 -2.20 -9.33 -17.14
C LEU A 256 -2.95 -8.56 -16.06
N ASN A 257 -2.29 -7.59 -15.41
CA ASN A 257 -2.92 -6.72 -14.41
C ASN A 257 -4.03 -5.85 -15.03
N ALA A 258 -3.79 -5.29 -16.22
CA ALA A 258 -4.81 -4.51 -16.95
C ALA A 258 -6.05 -5.36 -17.29
N ARG A 259 -5.87 -6.66 -17.52
CA ARG A 259 -6.95 -7.64 -17.74
C ARG A 259 -7.53 -8.21 -16.45
N LYS A 260 -7.06 -7.77 -15.29
CA LYS A 260 -7.48 -8.24 -13.96
C LYS A 260 -7.35 -9.76 -13.77
N VAL A 261 -6.31 -10.36 -14.35
CA VAL A 261 -6.04 -11.80 -14.20
C VAL A 261 -5.56 -12.07 -12.77
N PRO A 262 -6.27 -12.91 -12.00
CA PRO A 262 -5.86 -13.25 -10.64
C PRO A 262 -4.54 -14.04 -10.65
N GLY A 263 -3.64 -13.73 -9.70
CA GLY A 263 -2.35 -14.41 -9.61
C GLY A 263 -1.34 -14.02 -10.70
N SER A 264 -1.53 -12.89 -11.41
CA SER A 264 -0.64 -12.41 -12.48
C SER A 264 0.83 -12.39 -12.06
N PHE A 265 1.14 -12.01 -10.82
CA PHE A 265 2.49 -12.01 -10.28
C PHE A 265 3.12 -13.41 -10.29
N ILE A 266 2.41 -14.40 -9.77
CA ILE A 266 2.89 -15.81 -9.72
C ILE A 266 3.04 -16.35 -11.13
N ILE A 267 2.07 -16.08 -12.03
CA ILE A 267 2.09 -16.54 -13.42
C ILE A 267 3.39 -16.06 -14.11
N VAL A 268 3.74 -14.78 -13.95
CA VAL A 268 4.96 -14.21 -14.56
C VAL A 268 6.22 -14.81 -13.94
N ILE A 269 6.29 -14.95 -12.60
CA ILE A 269 7.42 -15.58 -11.93
C ILE A 269 7.63 -16.99 -12.47
N VAL A 270 6.58 -17.83 -12.47
CA VAL A 270 6.66 -19.22 -12.94
C VAL A 270 7.04 -19.28 -14.41
N ALA A 271 6.43 -18.46 -15.26
CA ALA A 271 6.71 -18.44 -16.69
C ALA A 271 8.20 -18.10 -16.97
N ILE A 272 8.73 -17.04 -16.34
CA ILE A 272 10.13 -16.64 -16.53
C ILE A 272 11.09 -17.67 -15.94
N THR A 273 10.73 -18.29 -14.80
CA THR A 273 11.53 -19.36 -14.20
C THR A 273 11.65 -20.56 -15.14
N ILE A 274 10.53 -20.99 -15.76
CA ILE A 274 10.53 -22.10 -16.72
C ILE A 274 11.30 -21.75 -17.97
N ILE A 275 11.08 -20.56 -18.55
CA ILE A 275 11.80 -20.08 -19.74
C ILE A 275 13.29 -19.86 -19.42
N GLY A 276 13.61 -19.53 -18.18
CA GLY A 276 14.97 -19.34 -17.71
C GLY A 276 15.80 -20.64 -17.65
N ILE A 277 15.18 -21.84 -17.63
CA ILE A 277 15.91 -23.10 -17.61
C ILE A 277 16.79 -23.26 -18.85
N PRO A 278 16.27 -23.22 -20.09
CA PRO A 278 17.09 -23.35 -21.29
C PRO A 278 18.06 -22.18 -21.49
N LEU A 279 17.80 -21.03 -20.87
CA LEU A 279 18.67 -19.85 -20.93
C LEU A 279 19.80 -19.87 -19.88
N GLY A 280 19.86 -20.90 -19.03
CA GLY A 280 20.85 -21.01 -17.97
C GLY A 280 20.65 -20.03 -16.80
N LEU A 281 19.52 -19.33 -16.75
CA LEU A 281 19.18 -18.38 -15.69
C LEU A 281 18.63 -19.09 -14.46
N THR A 282 17.93 -20.22 -14.66
CA THR A 282 17.33 -21.03 -13.59
C THR A 282 18.14 -22.29 -13.38
N LYS A 283 18.63 -22.51 -12.18
CA LYS A 283 19.31 -23.74 -11.77
C LYS A 283 18.37 -24.54 -10.89
N LEU A 284 18.07 -25.75 -11.30
CA LEU A 284 17.28 -26.69 -10.52
C LEU A 284 18.22 -27.63 -9.78
N ASP A 285 18.78 -27.17 -8.65
CA ASP A 285 19.67 -27.96 -7.83
C ASP A 285 18.86 -28.62 -6.70
N GLY A 286 18.59 -29.93 -6.81
CA GLY A 286 17.93 -30.71 -5.78
C GLY A 286 16.45 -31.02 -6.00
N ALA A 287 15.83 -31.59 -4.97
CA ALA A 287 14.41 -31.95 -5.01
C ALA A 287 13.53 -30.68 -4.87
N PRO A 288 12.44 -30.54 -5.66
CA PRO A 288 11.57 -29.36 -5.61
C PRO A 288 10.79 -29.25 -4.29
N PHE A 289 10.65 -30.35 -3.57
CA PHE A 289 9.95 -30.42 -2.29
C PHE A 289 10.87 -31.02 -1.24
N GLY A 290 10.83 -30.48 -0.02
CA GLY A 290 11.67 -30.94 1.08
C GLY A 290 11.35 -30.26 2.40
N LEU A 291 12.09 -30.62 3.43
CA LEU A 291 11.99 -29.93 4.71
C LEU A 291 12.50 -28.49 4.58
N PRO A 292 11.82 -27.52 5.22
CA PRO A 292 12.30 -26.14 5.24
C PRO A 292 13.69 -26.05 5.87
N ALA A 293 14.53 -25.15 5.35
CA ALA A 293 15.85 -24.91 5.91
C ALA A 293 15.73 -24.36 7.34
N SER A 294 16.68 -24.75 8.19
CA SER A 294 16.69 -24.27 9.58
C SER A 294 16.91 -22.76 9.64
N PRO A 295 16.02 -21.99 10.28
CA PRO A 295 16.17 -20.56 10.46
C PRO A 295 17.00 -20.19 11.70
N SER A 296 17.67 -21.14 12.35
CA SER A 296 18.31 -20.97 13.67
C SER A 296 19.28 -19.79 13.76
N GLY A 297 19.98 -19.47 12.67
CA GLY A 297 20.90 -18.33 12.62
C GLY A 297 20.25 -16.95 12.52
N LEU A 298 18.91 -16.89 12.29
CA LEU A 298 18.15 -15.65 12.15
C LEU A 298 17.17 -15.43 13.30
N LEU A 299 16.74 -16.51 13.98
CA LEU A 299 15.77 -16.43 15.07
C LEU A 299 16.39 -15.76 16.29
N PHE A 300 15.68 -14.78 16.84
CA PHE A 300 16.09 -14.01 18.03
C PHE A 300 17.47 -13.35 17.92
N HIS A 301 18.00 -13.26 16.71
CA HIS A 301 19.27 -12.61 16.45
C HIS A 301 19.03 -11.10 16.27
N ILE A 302 18.92 -10.39 17.40
CA ILE A 302 18.49 -8.99 17.49
C ILE A 302 19.33 -8.24 18.51
N ASP A 303 19.81 -7.05 18.17
CA ASP A 303 20.49 -6.13 19.09
C ASP A 303 19.54 -4.98 19.48
N LEU A 304 18.89 -5.13 20.64
CA LEU A 304 17.98 -4.13 21.15
C LEU A 304 18.67 -2.89 21.72
N ILE A 305 19.89 -3.04 22.25
CA ILE A 305 20.59 -1.93 22.92
C ILE A 305 21.34 -1.10 21.89
N GLY A 306 22.13 -1.74 21.02
CA GLY A 306 22.91 -1.05 19.98
C GLY A 306 22.01 -0.28 19.01
N SER A 307 20.82 -0.79 18.71
CA SER A 307 19.85 -0.15 17.82
C SER A 307 19.24 1.16 18.36
N LEU A 308 19.39 1.47 19.66
CA LEU A 308 18.95 2.73 20.28
C LEU A 308 20.01 3.84 20.22
N SER A 309 21.17 3.59 19.59
CA SER A 309 22.16 4.66 19.40
C SER A 309 21.53 5.88 18.71
N PRO A 310 21.86 7.12 19.15
CA PRO A 310 21.36 8.35 18.55
C PRO A 310 21.56 8.42 17.04
N HIS A 311 22.61 7.81 16.53
CA HIS A 311 22.89 7.72 15.10
C HIS A 311 21.79 6.99 14.31
N TYR A 312 21.07 6.04 14.92
CA TYR A 312 20.02 5.27 14.26
C TYR A 312 18.61 5.83 14.43
N LEU A 313 18.42 6.86 15.26
CA LEU A 313 17.09 7.46 15.48
C LEU A 313 16.34 7.87 14.19
N PRO A 314 17.02 8.40 13.15
CA PRO A 314 16.34 8.75 11.90
C PRO A 314 15.82 7.54 11.14
N TYR A 315 16.55 6.44 11.15
CA TYR A 315 16.11 5.19 10.53
C TYR A 315 14.94 4.56 11.30
N LEU A 316 14.99 4.63 12.66
CA LEU A 316 13.85 4.26 13.50
C LEU A 316 12.60 5.06 13.12
N PHE A 317 12.75 6.39 12.95
CA PHE A 317 11.64 7.24 12.51
C PHE A 317 11.16 6.87 11.10
N ALA A 318 12.06 6.56 10.17
CA ALA A 318 11.71 6.14 8.81
C ALA A 318 10.91 4.84 8.80
N PHE A 319 11.33 3.83 9.56
CA PHE A 319 10.55 2.59 9.76
C PHE A 319 9.18 2.90 10.33
N PHE A 320 9.15 3.64 11.44
CA PHE A 320 7.91 4.01 12.10
C PHE A 320 6.94 4.74 11.16
N ALA A 321 7.41 5.77 10.45
CA ALA A 321 6.57 6.55 9.55
C ALA A 321 6.06 5.71 8.38
N SER A 322 6.93 4.90 7.76
CA SER A 322 6.57 4.00 6.67
C SER A 322 5.45 3.06 7.06
N GLU A 323 5.65 2.29 8.13
CA GLU A 323 4.71 1.27 8.58
C GLU A 323 3.41 1.90 9.11
N PHE A 324 3.52 2.96 9.90
CA PHE A 324 2.37 3.64 10.49
C PHE A 324 1.39 4.16 9.44
N PHE A 325 1.88 4.83 8.38
CA PHE A 325 1.01 5.40 7.34
C PHE A 325 0.54 4.35 6.34
N SER A 326 1.39 3.40 5.96
CA SER A 326 1.03 2.29 5.08
C SER A 326 -0.11 1.47 5.68
N THR A 327 0.08 0.93 6.88
CA THR A 327 -0.94 0.15 7.59
C THR A 327 -2.22 0.95 7.79
N THR A 328 -2.10 2.25 8.17
CA THR A 328 -3.30 3.07 8.37
C THR A 328 -4.13 3.15 7.09
N GLY A 329 -3.48 3.40 5.96
CA GLY A 329 -4.14 3.48 4.65
C GLY A 329 -4.83 2.18 4.28
N VAL A 330 -4.14 1.04 4.41
CA VAL A 330 -4.66 -0.28 4.05
C VAL A 330 -5.84 -0.68 4.94
N VAL A 331 -5.66 -0.61 6.26
CA VAL A 331 -6.70 -1.01 7.23
C VAL A 331 -7.97 -0.17 7.03
N MET A 332 -7.83 1.15 6.87
CA MET A 332 -9.00 2.01 6.63
C MET A 332 -9.68 1.68 5.30
N THR A 333 -8.91 1.49 4.22
CA THR A 333 -9.47 1.17 2.90
C THR A 333 -10.26 -0.14 2.93
N VAL A 334 -9.72 -1.19 3.54
CA VAL A 334 -10.39 -2.50 3.61
C VAL A 334 -11.61 -2.44 4.52
N THR A 335 -11.53 -1.77 5.68
CA THR A 335 -12.68 -1.63 6.59
C THR A 335 -13.81 -0.83 5.98
N ASP A 336 -13.51 0.26 5.26
CA ASP A 336 -14.49 1.07 4.54
C ASP A 336 -15.17 0.27 3.42
N HIS A 337 -14.40 -0.51 2.66
CA HIS A 337 -14.93 -1.37 1.60
C HIS A 337 -15.91 -2.42 2.13
N ILE A 338 -15.57 -3.05 3.27
CA ILE A 338 -16.45 -4.02 3.94
C ILE A 338 -17.72 -3.34 4.45
N GLY A 339 -17.59 -2.18 5.10
CA GLY A 339 -18.71 -1.41 5.63
C GLY A 339 -19.72 -1.01 4.55
N GLN A 340 -19.24 -0.43 3.45
CA GLN A 340 -20.07 -0.02 2.32
C GLN A 340 -20.81 -1.19 1.67
N SER A 341 -20.13 -2.33 1.49
CA SER A 341 -20.71 -3.49 0.81
C SER A 341 -21.68 -4.28 1.68
N ALA A 342 -21.59 -4.19 3.00
CA ALA A 342 -22.50 -4.85 3.94
C ALA A 342 -23.80 -4.06 4.14
N GLY A 343 -23.91 -2.84 3.63
CA GLY A 343 -25.06 -1.95 3.85
C GLY A 343 -25.28 -1.62 5.33
N THR A 344 -24.27 -1.88 6.18
CA THR A 344 -24.31 -1.62 7.62
C THR A 344 -23.49 -0.37 7.90
N THR A 345 -24.09 0.60 8.59
CA THR A 345 -23.39 1.79 9.13
C THR A 345 -22.49 1.43 10.32
N THR A 346 -22.35 0.16 10.64
CA THR A 346 -21.50 -0.29 11.75
C THR A 346 -20.04 -0.09 11.35
N GLN A 347 -19.43 0.96 11.87
CA GLN A 347 -17.99 1.17 11.72
C GLN A 347 -17.25 0.02 12.41
N ILE A 348 -16.41 -0.65 11.64
CA ILE A 348 -15.51 -1.68 12.18
C ILE A 348 -14.43 -0.95 12.96
N ASP A 349 -14.28 -1.27 14.26
CA ASP A 349 -13.22 -0.70 15.09
C ASP A 349 -11.84 -1.13 14.56
N PRO A 350 -11.02 -0.20 14.06
CA PRO A 350 -9.71 -0.53 13.50
C PRO A 350 -8.65 -0.82 14.58
N LYS A 351 -8.97 -0.66 15.87
CA LYS A 351 -8.01 -0.84 16.96
C LYS A 351 -7.42 -2.25 16.99
N ARG A 352 -8.26 -3.28 16.84
CA ARG A 352 -7.81 -4.68 16.85
C ARG A 352 -6.86 -5.01 15.69
N PRO A 353 -7.17 -4.71 14.42
CA PRO A 353 -6.23 -4.89 13.32
C PRO A 353 -4.89 -4.18 13.55
N PHE A 354 -4.92 -2.97 14.09
CA PHE A 354 -3.69 -2.23 14.39
C PHE A 354 -2.85 -2.84 15.51
N LEU A 355 -3.49 -3.42 16.54
CA LEU A 355 -2.77 -4.17 17.58
C LEU A 355 -2.10 -5.41 16.99
N VAL A 356 -2.79 -6.14 16.13
CA VAL A 356 -2.22 -7.33 15.48
C VAL A 356 -1.06 -6.93 14.56
N ASP A 357 -1.23 -5.89 13.77
CA ASP A 357 -0.21 -5.41 12.83
C ASP A 357 1.07 -5.00 13.58
N SER A 358 0.97 -4.11 14.57
CA SER A 358 2.12 -3.66 15.36
C SER A 358 2.81 -4.80 16.14
N SER A 359 2.03 -5.74 16.68
CA SER A 359 2.59 -6.95 17.32
C SER A 359 3.29 -7.85 16.30
N SER A 360 2.80 -7.91 15.05
CA SER A 360 3.41 -8.69 13.98
C SER A 360 4.72 -8.09 13.50
N ILE A 361 4.87 -6.75 13.50
CA ILE A 361 6.14 -6.07 13.21
C ILE A 361 7.19 -6.50 14.23
N MET A 362 6.84 -6.45 15.54
CA MET A 362 7.74 -6.89 16.62
C MET A 362 8.07 -8.39 16.51
N ALA A 363 7.06 -9.24 16.33
CA ALA A 363 7.26 -10.67 16.18
C ALA A 363 8.11 -10.99 14.95
N GLY A 364 7.87 -10.33 13.80
CA GLY A 364 8.65 -10.50 12.59
C GLY A 364 10.13 -10.26 12.81
N SER A 365 10.51 -9.18 13.50
CA SER A 365 11.91 -8.87 13.80
C SER A 365 12.57 -9.94 14.67
N LEU A 366 11.85 -10.56 15.60
CA LEU A 366 12.33 -11.66 16.42
C LEU A 366 12.46 -12.98 15.64
N PHE A 367 11.60 -13.17 14.63
CA PHE A 367 11.62 -14.35 13.76
C PHE A 367 12.49 -14.17 12.51
N GLY A 368 13.38 -13.19 12.49
CA GLY A 368 14.35 -12.99 11.42
C GLY A 368 13.72 -12.50 10.10
N SER A 369 12.63 -11.76 10.19
CA SER A 369 11.99 -11.14 9.02
C SER A 369 11.58 -9.70 9.35
N PRO A 370 12.10 -8.69 8.63
CA PRO A 370 11.80 -7.30 8.95
C PRO A 370 10.36 -6.92 8.62
N SER A 371 9.78 -6.06 9.45
CA SER A 371 8.66 -5.18 9.08
C SER A 371 7.38 -5.89 8.60
N VAL A 372 6.91 -6.91 9.35
CA VAL A 372 5.67 -7.66 8.99
C VAL A 372 4.45 -6.79 9.20
N THR A 373 3.78 -6.41 8.10
CA THR A 373 2.69 -5.43 8.09
C THR A 373 1.56 -5.82 7.15
N THR A 374 0.43 -5.13 7.24
CA THR A 374 -0.77 -5.39 6.42
C THR A 374 -0.55 -4.94 4.97
N TYR A 375 -0.84 -5.84 4.03
CA TYR A 375 -0.66 -5.62 2.59
C TYR A 375 -1.87 -5.03 1.90
N ALA A 376 -1.63 -4.11 0.95
CA ALA A 376 -2.68 -3.46 0.16
C ALA A 376 -3.46 -4.45 -0.72
N GLU A 377 -2.82 -5.51 -1.16
CA GLU A 377 -3.42 -6.62 -1.93
C GLU A 377 -4.52 -7.35 -1.15
N SER A 378 -4.64 -7.12 0.16
CA SER A 378 -5.79 -7.57 0.96
C SER A 378 -7.13 -7.05 0.40
N ALA A 379 -7.11 -5.94 -0.35
CA ALA A 379 -8.28 -5.44 -1.06
C ALA A 379 -8.86 -6.47 -2.03
N ALA A 380 -8.03 -7.30 -2.67
CA ALA A 380 -8.49 -8.38 -3.56
C ALA A 380 -9.40 -9.39 -2.83
N GLY A 381 -9.12 -9.68 -1.55
CA GLY A 381 -9.99 -10.50 -0.73
C GLY A 381 -11.33 -9.85 -0.41
N ALA A 382 -11.32 -8.56 -0.08
CA ALA A 382 -12.54 -7.81 0.16
C ALA A 382 -13.40 -7.69 -1.11
N GLU A 383 -12.79 -7.47 -2.28
CA GLU A 383 -13.45 -7.44 -3.59
C GLU A 383 -14.03 -8.82 -3.97
N ALA A 384 -13.33 -9.92 -3.65
CA ALA A 384 -13.83 -11.28 -3.83
C ALA A 384 -14.98 -11.66 -2.87
N GLY A 385 -15.36 -10.75 -1.97
CA GLY A 385 -16.50 -10.91 -1.06
C GLY A 385 -16.15 -11.42 0.33
N GLY A 386 -14.86 -11.43 0.70
CA GLY A 386 -14.40 -11.68 2.07
C GLY A 386 -14.86 -10.58 3.02
N ARG A 387 -15.33 -10.97 4.20
CA ARG A 387 -15.87 -10.04 5.20
C ARG A 387 -15.32 -10.30 6.58
N THR A 388 -14.72 -11.44 6.78
CA THR A 388 -14.30 -11.93 8.10
C THR A 388 -12.87 -12.43 8.09
N GLY A 389 -12.32 -12.67 9.28
CA GLY A 389 -10.98 -13.25 9.44
C GLY A 389 -10.85 -14.69 8.95
N LEU A 390 -11.96 -15.35 8.58
CA LEU A 390 -11.88 -16.70 7.99
C LEU A 390 -11.15 -16.69 6.65
N SER A 391 -11.29 -15.63 5.85
CA SER A 391 -10.51 -15.44 4.63
C SER A 391 -9.01 -15.40 4.91
N SER A 392 -8.60 -14.67 5.95
CA SER A 392 -7.18 -14.61 6.36
C SER A 392 -6.68 -15.98 6.81
N LEU A 393 -7.49 -16.78 7.50
CA LEU A 393 -7.10 -18.14 7.88
C LEU A 393 -6.90 -19.05 6.67
N TRP A 394 -7.73 -18.93 5.64
CA TRP A 394 -7.53 -19.67 4.38
C TRP A 394 -6.24 -19.24 3.68
N ALA A 395 -5.98 -17.94 3.61
CA ALA A 395 -4.71 -17.43 3.06
C ALA A 395 -3.50 -17.93 3.87
N ALA A 396 -3.57 -17.87 5.19
CA ALA A 396 -2.52 -18.36 6.09
C ALA A 396 -2.24 -19.86 5.91
N ALA A 397 -3.30 -20.68 5.74
CA ALA A 397 -3.14 -22.11 5.46
C ALA A 397 -2.42 -22.36 4.11
N CYS A 398 -2.77 -21.58 3.07
CA CYS A 398 -2.06 -21.64 1.79
C CYS A 398 -0.58 -21.29 1.92
N PHE A 399 -0.23 -20.22 2.69
CA PHE A 399 1.16 -19.88 2.97
C PHE A 399 1.88 -20.99 3.76
N ALA A 400 1.24 -21.59 4.76
CA ALA A 400 1.84 -22.67 5.53
C ALA A 400 2.17 -23.90 4.66
N ILE A 401 1.34 -24.19 3.65
CA ILE A 401 1.62 -25.26 2.70
C ILE A 401 2.90 -25.00 1.88
N LEU A 402 3.23 -23.73 1.60
CA LEU A 402 4.46 -23.37 0.88
C LEU A 402 5.75 -23.73 1.64
N LEU A 403 5.68 -24.00 2.95
CA LEU A 403 6.85 -24.50 3.69
C LEU A 403 7.45 -25.77 3.09
N ILE A 404 6.61 -26.62 2.52
CA ILE A 404 7.04 -27.87 1.86
C ILE A 404 7.75 -27.58 0.52
N ALA A 405 7.41 -26.46 -0.11
CA ALA A 405 7.98 -26.01 -1.39
C ALA A 405 9.13 -25.00 -1.23
N THR A 406 9.66 -24.82 0.01
CA THR A 406 10.77 -23.88 0.29
C THR A 406 12.00 -24.12 -0.62
N PRO A 407 12.42 -25.35 -0.95
CA PRO A 407 13.56 -25.57 -1.84
C PRO A 407 13.34 -25.00 -3.26
N LEU A 408 12.10 -25.02 -3.75
CA LEU A 408 11.76 -24.48 -5.07
C LEU A 408 11.95 -22.96 -5.15
N ALA A 409 11.77 -22.24 -4.03
CA ALA A 409 11.97 -20.80 -4.00
C ALA A 409 13.41 -20.39 -4.33
N GLY A 410 14.39 -21.21 -3.95
CA GLY A 410 15.82 -20.98 -4.25
C GLY A 410 16.18 -21.12 -5.73
N ALA A 411 15.36 -21.82 -6.52
CA ALA A 411 15.57 -21.98 -7.96
C ALA A 411 15.07 -20.78 -8.79
N ILE A 412 14.29 -19.86 -8.19
CA ILE A 412 13.69 -18.74 -8.90
C ILE A 412 14.74 -17.65 -9.14
N PRO A 413 15.07 -17.31 -10.40
CA PRO A 413 16.11 -16.33 -10.71
C PRO A 413 15.62 -14.89 -10.42
N SER A 414 16.56 -13.96 -10.18
CA SER A 414 16.27 -12.53 -10.01
C SER A 414 15.55 -11.94 -11.23
N ALA A 415 15.81 -12.42 -12.42
CA ALA A 415 15.10 -12.05 -13.65
C ALA A 415 13.59 -12.34 -13.60
N ALA A 416 13.14 -13.31 -12.79
CA ALA A 416 11.73 -13.62 -12.60
C ALA A 416 11.07 -12.78 -11.50
N THR A 417 11.81 -12.34 -10.49
CA THR A 417 11.31 -11.53 -9.38
C THR A 417 11.33 -10.04 -9.66
N ALA A 418 12.34 -9.55 -10.39
CA ALA A 418 12.52 -8.14 -10.71
C ALA A 418 11.30 -7.49 -11.41
N PRO A 419 10.62 -8.12 -12.39
CA PRO A 419 9.41 -7.57 -13.00
C PRO A 419 8.32 -7.25 -11.96
N VAL A 420 8.17 -8.13 -10.97
CA VAL A 420 7.18 -7.96 -9.90
C VAL A 420 7.54 -6.77 -9.03
N VAL A 421 8.79 -6.68 -8.60
CA VAL A 421 9.31 -5.56 -7.79
C VAL A 421 9.11 -4.23 -8.51
N ILE A 422 9.47 -4.16 -9.80
CA ILE A 422 9.30 -2.97 -10.63
C ILE A 422 7.82 -2.57 -10.73
N VAL A 423 6.94 -3.50 -11.11
CA VAL A 423 5.52 -3.18 -11.32
C VAL A 423 4.81 -2.83 -10.01
N VAL A 424 5.08 -3.53 -8.92
CA VAL A 424 4.55 -3.19 -7.59
C VAL A 424 5.02 -1.79 -7.19
N GLY A 425 6.31 -1.49 -7.31
CA GLY A 425 6.83 -0.16 -7.03
C GLY A 425 6.12 0.93 -7.85
N LEU A 426 6.01 0.75 -9.16
CA LEU A 426 5.34 1.72 -10.05
C LEU A 426 3.84 1.89 -9.75
N THR A 427 3.14 0.83 -9.33
CA THR A 427 1.73 0.94 -8.94
C THR A 427 1.54 1.76 -7.67
N ILE A 428 2.46 1.65 -6.72
CA ILE A 428 2.44 2.47 -5.48
C ILE A 428 2.71 3.94 -5.81
N VAL A 429 3.60 4.24 -6.77
CA VAL A 429 3.88 5.62 -7.24
C VAL A 429 2.61 6.31 -7.75
N ALA A 430 1.67 5.58 -8.34
CA ALA A 430 0.41 6.15 -8.83
C ALA A 430 -0.40 6.87 -7.73
N GLY A 431 -0.16 6.57 -6.45
CA GLY A 431 -0.72 7.27 -5.30
C GLY A 431 -0.37 8.76 -5.24
N PHE A 432 0.70 9.21 -5.92
CA PHE A 432 1.09 10.62 -6.01
C PHE A 432 0.01 11.54 -6.63
N ARG A 433 -0.86 10.99 -7.46
CA ARG A 433 -2.00 11.72 -8.05
C ARG A 433 -2.99 12.29 -7.03
N ARG A 434 -2.95 11.83 -5.78
CA ARG A 434 -3.82 12.30 -4.70
C ARG A 434 -3.33 13.61 -4.05
N ILE A 435 -2.11 14.04 -4.36
CA ILE A 435 -1.52 15.28 -3.81
C ILE A 435 -2.11 16.46 -4.58
N ASP A 436 -2.55 17.48 -3.83
CA ASP A 436 -3.07 18.70 -4.43
C ASP A 436 -1.94 19.48 -5.10
N SER A 437 -2.01 19.56 -6.42
CA SER A 437 -1.05 20.29 -7.25
C SER A 437 -1.32 21.79 -7.34
N SER A 438 -2.41 22.29 -6.78
CA SER A 438 -2.78 23.70 -6.85
C SER A 438 -1.99 24.57 -5.88
N ASP A 439 -1.56 24.02 -4.72
CA ASP A 439 -0.71 24.72 -3.74
C ASP A 439 0.74 24.21 -3.82
N LEU A 440 1.61 25.03 -4.39
CA LEU A 440 3.04 24.72 -4.48
C LEU A 440 3.69 24.50 -3.11
N THR A 441 3.17 25.12 -2.05
CA THR A 441 3.71 24.94 -0.70
C THR A 441 3.41 23.56 -0.10
N GLU A 442 2.49 22.82 -0.69
CA GLU A 442 2.19 21.42 -0.37
C GLU A 442 2.85 20.46 -1.39
N LEU A 443 2.81 20.81 -2.68
CA LEU A 443 3.37 19.97 -3.75
C LEU A 443 4.88 19.84 -3.67
N LEU A 444 5.62 20.96 -3.53
CA LEU A 444 7.08 20.94 -3.55
C LEU A 444 7.70 20.07 -2.44
N PRO A 445 7.26 20.14 -1.18
CA PRO A 445 7.75 19.21 -0.16
C PRO A 445 7.53 17.74 -0.52
N ALA A 446 6.38 17.41 -1.10
CA ALA A 446 6.08 16.05 -1.54
C ALA A 446 6.99 15.59 -2.69
N VAL A 447 7.29 16.48 -3.64
CA VAL A 447 8.27 16.22 -4.71
C VAL A 447 9.67 16.03 -4.14
N ILE A 448 10.07 16.84 -3.15
CA ILE A 448 11.36 16.71 -2.45
C ILE A 448 11.47 15.31 -1.84
N VAL A 449 10.41 14.77 -1.20
CA VAL A 449 10.43 13.40 -0.67
C VAL A 449 10.80 12.40 -1.77
N LEU A 450 10.15 12.45 -2.93
CA LEU A 450 10.39 11.51 -4.03
C LEU A 450 11.80 11.65 -4.62
N VAL A 451 12.17 12.87 -4.95
CA VAL A 451 13.44 13.17 -5.62
C VAL A 451 14.61 12.80 -4.71
N CYS A 452 14.57 13.21 -3.44
CA CYS A 452 15.63 12.90 -2.49
C CYS A 452 15.69 11.39 -2.18
N THR A 453 14.55 10.71 -2.13
CA THR A 453 14.52 9.23 -2.00
C THR A 453 15.26 8.56 -3.14
N LEU A 454 15.05 9.01 -4.38
CA LEU A 454 15.69 8.43 -5.55
C LEU A 454 17.18 8.78 -5.63
N LEU A 455 17.53 10.05 -5.36
CA LEU A 455 18.92 10.52 -5.43
C LEU A 455 19.84 9.88 -4.41
N TRP A 456 19.35 9.69 -3.19
CA TRP A 456 20.15 9.12 -2.09
C TRP A 456 19.91 7.63 -1.89
N GLY A 457 19.03 7.01 -2.69
CA GLY A 457 18.71 5.59 -2.53
C GLY A 457 18.13 5.25 -1.15
N ASN A 458 17.54 6.22 -0.45
CA ASN A 458 17.07 6.09 0.92
C ASN A 458 15.80 6.90 1.15
N PHE A 459 14.68 6.21 1.38
CA PHE A 459 13.41 6.91 1.58
C PHE A 459 13.31 7.60 2.96
N GLY A 460 14.04 7.14 3.96
CA GLY A 460 14.10 7.81 5.26
C GLY A 460 14.68 9.21 5.16
N THR A 461 15.80 9.34 4.46
CA THR A 461 16.43 10.63 4.14
C THR A 461 15.50 11.48 3.27
N GLY A 462 14.82 10.87 2.30
CA GLY A 462 13.82 11.56 1.47
C GLY A 462 12.68 12.15 2.29
N ILE A 463 12.11 11.37 3.23
CA ILE A 463 11.05 11.85 4.14
C ILE A 463 11.56 13.00 5.00
N ALA A 464 12.76 12.88 5.59
CA ALA A 464 13.35 13.92 6.42
C ALA A 464 13.58 15.21 5.61
N ALA A 465 14.10 15.11 4.38
CA ALA A 465 14.26 16.25 3.48
C ALA A 465 12.93 16.93 3.14
N GLY A 466 11.89 16.12 2.85
CA GLY A 466 10.55 16.65 2.58
C GLY A 466 9.94 17.37 3.77
N LEU A 467 10.10 16.85 4.99
CA LEU A 467 9.61 17.48 6.21
C LEU A 467 10.32 18.80 6.49
N LEU A 468 11.65 18.85 6.35
CA LEU A 468 12.40 20.10 6.45
C LEU A 468 12.03 21.08 5.34
N GLY A 469 11.92 20.61 4.10
CA GLY A 469 11.48 21.40 2.95
C GLY A 469 10.08 22.00 3.18
N TYR A 470 9.16 21.23 3.78
CA TYR A 470 7.84 21.73 4.14
C TYR A 470 7.92 22.91 5.11
N VAL A 471 8.68 22.76 6.20
CA VAL A 471 8.85 23.86 7.19
C VAL A 471 9.46 25.08 6.53
N LEU A 472 10.56 24.92 5.79
CA LEU A 472 11.26 26.02 5.12
C LEU A 472 10.35 26.75 4.10
N ILE A 473 9.67 25.99 3.21
CA ILE A 473 8.80 26.56 2.17
C ILE A 473 7.63 27.31 2.81
N LYS A 474 6.97 26.73 3.84
CA LYS A 474 5.86 27.40 4.54
C LYS A 474 6.30 28.67 5.26
N VAL A 475 7.48 28.67 5.88
CA VAL A 475 8.05 29.87 6.52
C VAL A 475 8.33 30.94 5.48
N CYS A 476 9.04 30.60 4.40
CA CYS A 476 9.37 31.55 3.32
C CYS A 476 8.11 32.10 2.62
N ALA A 477 7.05 31.28 2.51
CA ALA A 477 5.77 31.70 1.95
C ALA A 477 4.90 32.52 2.93
N GLY A 478 5.36 32.81 4.15
CA GLY A 478 4.60 33.50 5.17
C GLY A 478 3.46 32.71 5.81
N LYS A 479 3.36 31.41 5.48
CA LYS A 479 2.33 30.49 5.96
C LYS A 479 2.75 29.71 7.23
N TRP A 480 3.60 30.31 8.07
CA TRP A 480 4.14 29.65 9.26
C TRP A 480 3.07 29.21 10.28
N LYS A 481 1.89 29.84 10.26
CA LYS A 481 0.74 29.50 11.10
C LYS A 481 0.08 28.15 10.71
N ASP A 482 0.30 27.69 9.49
CA ASP A 482 -0.23 26.41 8.99
C ASP A 482 0.63 25.22 9.49
N ILE A 483 1.81 25.50 10.06
CA ILE A 483 2.73 24.48 10.57
C ILE A 483 2.26 24.02 11.94
N HIS A 484 1.98 22.72 12.07
CA HIS A 484 1.57 22.15 13.35
C HIS A 484 2.70 22.33 14.41
N PRO A 485 2.39 22.70 15.68
CA PRO A 485 3.42 22.90 16.71
C PRO A 485 4.37 21.69 16.89
N GLY A 486 3.85 20.46 16.73
CA GLY A 486 4.68 19.25 16.77
C GLY A 486 5.76 19.19 15.71
N MET A 487 5.56 19.84 14.53
CA MET A 487 6.58 19.94 13.50
C MET A 487 7.76 20.81 13.94
N TRP A 488 7.51 21.87 14.68
CA TRP A 488 8.58 22.71 15.23
C TRP A 488 9.44 21.94 16.22
N VAL A 489 8.84 21.03 17.01
CA VAL A 489 9.59 20.15 17.92
C VAL A 489 10.41 19.12 17.13
N MET A 490 9.89 18.60 16.01
CA MET A 490 10.61 17.64 15.18
C MET A 490 11.74 18.26 14.35
N THR A 491 11.64 19.53 13.97
CA THR A 491 12.60 20.22 13.11
C THR A 491 14.06 20.14 13.62
N PRO A 492 14.38 20.40 14.89
CA PRO A 492 15.75 20.25 15.40
C PRO A 492 16.31 18.83 15.25
N PHE A 493 15.48 17.80 15.48
CA PHE A 493 15.90 16.41 15.29
C PHE A 493 16.17 16.08 13.82
N LEU A 494 15.37 16.63 12.90
CA LEU A 494 15.58 16.45 11.46
C LEU A 494 16.84 17.19 10.97
N VAL A 495 17.13 18.38 11.52
CA VAL A 495 18.37 19.11 11.23
C VAL A 495 19.57 18.35 11.76
N TYR A 496 19.50 17.85 13.01
CA TYR A 496 20.55 17.00 13.59
C TYR A 496 20.81 15.77 12.73
N PHE A 497 19.75 15.13 12.20
CA PHE A 497 19.89 14.00 11.28
C PHE A 497 20.77 14.32 10.08
N PHE A 498 20.53 15.46 9.39
CA PHE A 498 21.34 15.84 8.23
C PHE A 498 22.76 16.21 8.60
N ILE A 499 22.99 16.80 9.77
CA ILE A 499 24.35 17.11 10.26
C ILE A 499 25.09 15.81 10.62
N ALA A 500 24.41 14.83 11.21
CA ALA A 500 25.00 13.56 11.59
C ALA A 500 25.19 12.57 10.42
N ALA A 501 24.46 12.79 9.32
CA ALA A 501 24.53 12.00 8.09
C ALA A 501 25.49 12.59 7.05
N ALA A 502 25.94 13.83 7.21
CA ALA A 502 26.95 14.50 6.38
C ALA A 502 28.36 14.20 6.86
#